data_b3f9a9a07ec803e58255ab7106dcb518
#
_entry.id   b3f9a9a07ec803e58255ab7106dcb518
#
_cell.length_a   1.000
_cell.length_b   1.000
_cell.length_c   1.000
_cell.angle_alpha   90.00
_cell.angle_beta   90.00
_cell.angle_gamma   90.00
#
_symmetry.space_group_name_H-M   'P 1'
#
loop_
_entity.id
_entity.type
_entity.pdbx_description
1 polymer ?
#
loop_
_entity_poly.entity_id
_entity_poly.type
_entity_poly.pdbx_seq_one_letter_code
_entity_poly.pdbx_strand_id
1 'polypeptide(L)'
;MKKERIALVFGTFAPLHQGHIDLIQRAKRQCDRVRVIVSGYEGDRGEEVGLTLQKRFRYIREAFSNDELTQVYKLDETELPRYPLGWEPWLQTALDTIQYQTETEELIFYVGEKATRKSWKLEGLKFT
;
A
#
# COMPACT_ATOMS: atom_id res chain seq x y z
N MET A 1 8.10 23.24 -11.64
CA MET A 1 8.73 21.91 -11.76
C MET A 1 7.67 20.81 -11.69
N LYS A 2 7.88 19.76 -12.46
CA LYS A 2 6.98 18.61 -12.46
C LYS A 2 7.14 17.82 -11.17
N LYS A 3 6.02 17.45 -10.55
CA LYS A 3 6.05 16.63 -9.33
C LYS A 3 6.51 15.22 -9.63
N GLU A 4 7.20 14.61 -8.67
CA GLU A 4 7.57 13.19 -8.73
C GLU A 4 6.32 12.34 -8.54
N ARG A 5 6.12 11.35 -9.39
CA ARG A 5 4.96 10.46 -9.34
C ARG A 5 5.27 9.28 -8.44
N ILE A 6 4.51 9.17 -7.35
CA ILE A 6 4.67 8.12 -6.35
C ILE A 6 3.48 7.17 -6.46
N ALA A 7 3.75 5.90 -6.77
CA ALA A 7 2.71 4.88 -6.75
C ALA A 7 2.56 4.33 -5.34
N LEU A 8 1.33 4.28 -4.85
CA LEU A 8 1.03 3.64 -3.56
C LEU A 8 0.32 2.32 -3.84
N VAL A 9 0.97 1.22 -3.48
CA VAL A 9 0.41 -0.13 -3.56
C VAL A 9 0.23 -0.61 -2.14
N PHE A 10 -0.95 -1.09 -1.80
CA PHE A 10 -1.21 -1.56 -0.45
C PHE A 10 -2.06 -2.82 -0.46
N GLY A 11 -1.98 -3.57 0.62
CA GLY A 11 -2.75 -4.79 0.78
C GLY A 11 -2.30 -5.57 1.99
N THR A 12 -2.97 -6.69 2.24
CA THR A 12 -2.61 -7.57 3.35
C THR A 12 -1.45 -8.50 2.99
N PHE A 13 -1.32 -8.86 1.71
CA PHE A 13 -0.26 -9.76 1.22
C PHE A 13 -0.15 -11.04 2.05
N ALA A 14 -1.25 -11.75 2.15
CA ALA A 14 -1.33 -12.97 2.96
C ALA A 14 -1.70 -14.19 2.12
N PRO A 15 -0.77 -14.73 1.30
CA PRO A 15 0.62 -14.29 1.09
C PRO A 15 0.81 -13.36 -0.11
N LEU A 16 2.04 -12.92 -0.35
CA LEU A 16 2.43 -12.27 -1.58
C LEU A 16 2.26 -13.27 -2.74
N HIS A 17 1.64 -12.84 -3.83
CA HIS A 17 1.45 -13.68 -5.00
C HIS A 17 1.71 -12.91 -6.30
N GLN A 18 1.67 -13.63 -7.43
CA GLN A 18 2.04 -13.05 -8.72
C GLN A 18 1.20 -11.82 -9.09
N GLY A 19 -0.07 -11.79 -8.71
CA GLY A 19 -0.92 -10.62 -8.96
C GLY A 19 -0.41 -9.35 -8.29
N HIS A 20 0.11 -9.48 -7.06
CA HIS A 20 0.73 -8.36 -6.36
C HIS A 20 2.00 -7.89 -7.06
N ILE A 21 2.83 -8.85 -7.48
CA ILE A 21 4.09 -8.54 -8.17
C ILE A 21 3.81 -7.83 -9.50
N ASP A 22 2.84 -8.31 -10.27
CA ASP A 22 2.45 -7.70 -11.53
C ASP A 22 1.96 -6.26 -11.34
N LEU A 23 1.19 -6.02 -10.27
CA LEU A 23 0.69 -4.68 -9.94
C LEU A 23 1.85 -3.73 -9.61
N ILE A 24 2.81 -4.19 -8.80
CA ILE A 24 3.98 -3.41 -8.44
C ILE A 24 4.84 -3.12 -9.67
N GLN A 25 5.04 -4.11 -10.55
CA GLN A 25 5.81 -3.92 -11.77
C GLN A 25 5.14 -2.91 -12.71
N ARG A 26 3.81 -2.95 -12.82
CA ARG A 26 3.06 -1.97 -13.60
C ARG A 26 3.24 -0.56 -13.01
N ALA A 27 3.16 -0.44 -11.70
CA ALA A 27 3.36 0.83 -11.00
C ALA A 27 4.76 1.39 -11.27
N LYS A 28 5.78 0.53 -11.27
CA LYS A 28 7.16 0.93 -11.53
C LYS A 28 7.33 1.48 -12.96
N ARG A 29 6.60 0.93 -13.93
CA ARG A 29 6.68 1.41 -15.31
C ARG A 29 5.99 2.76 -15.51
N GLN A 30 5.04 3.09 -14.66
CA GLN A 30 4.18 4.27 -14.85
C GLN A 30 4.50 5.41 -13.91
N CYS A 31 5.28 5.16 -12.86
CA CYS A 31 5.61 6.15 -11.84
C CYS A 31 7.11 6.20 -11.59
N ASP A 32 7.54 7.25 -10.91
CA ASP A 32 8.96 7.46 -10.60
C ASP A 32 9.43 6.58 -9.45
N ARG A 33 8.55 6.38 -8.46
CA ARG A 33 8.83 5.54 -7.29
C ARG A 33 7.59 4.78 -6.87
N VAL A 34 7.81 3.68 -6.14
CA VAL A 34 6.72 2.86 -5.60
C VAL A 34 6.87 2.75 -4.08
N ARG A 35 5.78 2.99 -3.39
CA ARG A 35 5.66 2.77 -1.95
C ARG A 35 4.67 1.64 -1.72
N VAL A 36 5.12 0.56 -1.08
CA VAL A 36 4.27 -0.59 -0.78
C VAL A 36 3.95 -0.58 0.70
N ILE A 37 2.67 -0.60 1.04
CA ILE A 37 2.21 -0.69 2.42
C ILE A 37 1.60 -2.06 2.66
N VAL A 38 2.20 -2.80 3.58
CA VAL A 38 1.65 -4.07 4.06
C VAL A 38 0.80 -3.74 5.28
N SER A 39 -0.49 -3.97 5.18
CA SER A 39 -1.41 -3.67 6.26
C SER A 39 -1.95 -4.93 6.93
N GLY A 40 -2.27 -4.82 8.21
CA GLY A 40 -2.80 -5.93 8.97
C GLY A 40 -3.21 -5.49 10.37
N TYR A 41 -3.86 -6.40 11.08
CA TYR A 41 -4.29 -6.17 12.45
C TYR A 41 -4.22 -7.47 13.22
N GLU A 42 -4.25 -7.36 14.55
CA GLU A 42 -4.24 -8.52 15.43
C GLU A 42 -5.45 -9.42 15.15
N GLY A 43 -5.20 -10.69 14.88
CA GLY A 43 -6.25 -11.65 14.56
C GLY A 43 -6.74 -11.61 13.11
N ASP A 44 -6.01 -10.94 12.21
CA ASP A 44 -6.42 -10.90 10.80
C ASP A 44 -6.19 -12.25 10.11
N ARG A 45 -6.62 -12.34 8.85
CA ARG A 45 -6.52 -13.58 8.06
C ARG A 45 -5.09 -14.06 7.92
N GLY A 46 -4.13 -13.15 7.78
CA GLY A 46 -2.72 -13.52 7.67
C GLY A 46 -2.21 -14.17 8.94
N GLU A 47 -2.57 -13.60 10.08
CA GLU A 47 -2.18 -14.14 11.39
C GLU A 47 -2.79 -15.52 11.64
N GLU A 48 -4.04 -15.72 11.22
CA GLU A 48 -4.71 -17.03 11.34
C GLU A 48 -3.98 -18.15 10.61
N VAL A 49 -3.31 -17.84 9.50
CA VAL A 49 -2.55 -18.83 8.74
C VAL A 49 -1.05 -18.82 9.04
N GLY A 50 -0.67 -18.16 10.13
CA GLY A 50 0.72 -18.13 10.57
C GLY A 50 1.58 -17.07 9.91
N LEU A 51 0.98 -16.15 9.16
CA LEU A 51 1.68 -15.04 8.50
C LEU A 51 1.36 -13.73 9.22
N THR A 52 2.08 -13.45 10.30
CA THR A 52 1.90 -12.21 11.04
C THR A 52 2.24 -11.01 10.16
N LEU A 53 1.76 -9.83 10.55
CA LEU A 53 2.09 -8.59 9.83
C LEU A 53 3.61 -8.42 9.70
N GLN A 54 4.35 -8.68 10.77
CA GLN A 54 5.81 -8.56 10.75
C GLN A 54 6.46 -9.53 9.77
N LYS A 55 5.98 -10.78 9.70
CA LYS A 55 6.50 -11.76 8.75
C LYS A 55 6.21 -11.36 7.31
N ARG A 56 4.98 -10.93 7.04
CA ARG A 56 4.58 -10.49 5.69
C ARG A 56 5.41 -9.30 5.26
N PHE A 57 5.59 -8.32 6.12
CA PHE A 57 6.41 -7.15 5.87
C PHE A 57 7.84 -7.56 5.54
N ARG A 58 8.43 -8.44 6.35
CA ARG A 58 9.80 -8.89 6.14
C ARG A 58 9.99 -9.59 4.79
N TYR A 59 9.08 -10.50 4.46
CA TYR A 59 9.17 -11.25 3.20
C TYR A 59 9.09 -10.32 1.97
N ILE A 60 8.19 -9.36 2.01
CA ILE A 60 8.03 -8.42 0.89
C ILE A 60 9.25 -7.50 0.82
N ARG A 61 9.73 -7.03 1.94
CA ARG A 61 10.93 -6.19 1.97
C ARG A 61 12.14 -6.93 1.40
N GLU A 62 12.29 -8.20 1.72
CA GLU A 62 13.37 -9.02 1.17
C GLU A 62 13.23 -9.20 -0.35
N ALA A 63 12.00 -9.40 -0.83
CA ALA A 63 11.73 -9.58 -2.26
C ALA A 63 12.14 -8.35 -3.09
N PHE A 64 12.09 -7.16 -2.50
CA PHE A 64 12.42 -5.91 -3.18
C PHE A 64 13.68 -5.24 -2.61
N SER A 65 14.53 -5.99 -1.91
CA SER A 65 15.71 -5.45 -1.24
C SER A 65 16.73 -4.82 -2.18
N ASN A 66 16.78 -5.27 -3.44
CA ASN A 66 17.70 -4.75 -4.44
C ASN A 66 17.07 -3.70 -5.35
N ASP A 67 15.86 -3.27 -5.03
CA ASP A 67 15.12 -2.31 -5.85
C ASP A 67 15.09 -0.95 -5.16
N GLU A 68 15.91 -0.03 -5.65
CA GLU A 68 16.03 1.31 -5.07
C GLU A 68 14.77 2.16 -5.25
N LEU A 69 13.92 1.83 -6.22
CA LEU A 69 12.72 2.60 -6.51
C LEU A 69 11.50 2.14 -5.72
N THR A 70 11.58 0.96 -5.09
CA THR A 70 10.49 0.36 -4.32
C THR A 70 10.85 0.35 -2.85
N GLN A 71 10.03 0.99 -2.02
CA GLN A 71 10.17 0.98 -0.57
C GLN A 71 8.96 0.32 0.05
N VAL A 72 9.19 -0.49 1.08
CA VAL A 72 8.14 -1.27 1.74
C VAL A 72 7.95 -0.79 3.17
N TYR A 73 6.71 -0.60 3.55
CA TYR A 73 6.31 -0.15 4.89
C TYR A 73 5.27 -1.10 5.45
N LYS A 74 5.13 -1.12 6.76
CA LYS A 74 4.03 -1.83 7.40
C LYS A 74 3.11 -0.85 8.12
N LEU A 75 1.83 -1.17 8.13
CA LEU A 75 0.82 -0.36 8.81
C LEU A 75 -0.04 -1.30 9.65
N ASP A 76 0.01 -1.12 10.96
CA ASP A 76 -0.80 -1.89 11.89
C ASP A 76 -2.14 -1.20 12.10
N GLU A 77 -3.21 -1.86 11.69
CA GLU A 77 -4.57 -1.32 11.74
C GLU A 77 -5.32 -1.69 13.02
N THR A 78 -4.66 -2.35 13.97
CA THR A 78 -5.33 -2.86 15.18
C THR A 78 -6.12 -1.76 15.91
N GLU A 79 -5.55 -0.57 16.02
CA GLU A 79 -6.18 0.54 16.73
C GLU A 79 -7.09 1.41 15.84
N LEU A 80 -7.21 1.09 14.56
CA LEU A 80 -8.03 1.87 13.64
C LEU A 80 -9.43 1.28 13.51
N PRO A 81 -10.47 2.13 13.32
CA PRO A 81 -11.80 1.61 13.01
C PRO A 81 -11.79 0.80 11.72
N ARG A 82 -12.68 -0.19 11.62
CA ARG A 82 -12.82 -1.01 10.41
C ARG A 82 -13.50 -0.22 9.29
N TYR A 83 -13.14 -0.60 8.05
CA TYR A 83 -13.80 -0.05 6.85
C TYR A 83 -15.35 -0.23 6.96
N PRO A 84 -16.16 0.76 6.54
CA PRO A 84 -15.72 2.01 5.89
C PRO A 84 -15.34 3.13 6.84
N LEU A 85 -15.58 3.04 8.13
CA LEU A 85 -15.33 4.10 9.10
C LEU A 85 -13.84 4.40 9.31
N GLY A 86 -12.99 3.40 9.08
CA GLY A 86 -11.55 3.53 9.23
C GLY A 86 -10.83 4.15 8.03
N TRP A 87 -11.56 4.51 6.97
CA TRP A 87 -10.94 4.98 5.73
C TRP A 87 -10.07 6.23 5.92
N GLU A 88 -10.65 7.29 6.47
CA GLU A 88 -9.88 8.53 6.67
C GLU A 88 -8.71 8.36 7.64
N PRO A 89 -8.90 7.75 8.82
CA PRO A 89 -7.76 7.48 9.71
C PRO A 89 -6.70 6.60 9.06
N TRP A 90 -7.11 5.60 8.28
CA TRP A 90 -6.16 4.75 7.58
C TRP A 90 -5.36 5.54 6.56
N LEU A 91 -6.04 6.35 5.74
CA LEU A 91 -5.38 7.16 4.73
C LEU A 91 -4.37 8.12 5.36
N GLN A 92 -4.75 8.80 6.44
CA GLN A 92 -3.86 9.71 7.13
C GLN A 92 -2.64 8.97 7.68
N THR A 93 -2.85 7.82 8.30
CA THR A 93 -1.77 6.99 8.83
C THR A 93 -0.84 6.51 7.70
N ALA A 94 -1.41 6.12 6.56
CA ALA A 94 -0.63 5.68 5.40
C ALA A 94 0.24 6.80 4.86
N LEU A 95 -0.32 8.01 4.70
CA LEU A 95 0.43 9.16 4.21
C LEU A 95 1.56 9.55 5.17
N ASP A 96 1.31 9.48 6.47
CA ASP A 96 2.33 9.74 7.48
C ASP A 96 3.43 8.68 7.44
N THR A 97 3.05 7.42 7.25
CA THR A 97 3.98 6.30 7.21
C THR A 97 4.98 6.44 6.06
N ILE A 98 4.50 6.82 4.88
CA ILE A 98 5.37 6.99 3.71
C ILE A 98 6.01 8.37 3.64
N GLN A 99 5.69 9.25 4.59
CA GLN A 99 6.19 10.63 4.63
C GLN A 99 5.90 11.40 3.34
N TYR A 100 4.65 11.30 2.91
CA TYR A 100 4.20 11.92 1.65
C TYR A 100 4.38 13.45 1.67
N GLN A 101 4.95 13.99 0.58
CA GLN A 101 5.24 15.41 0.42
C GLN A 101 4.34 16.01 -0.66
N THR A 102 3.24 16.61 -0.27
CA THR A 102 2.22 17.13 -1.21
C THR A 102 2.76 18.19 -2.17
N GLU A 103 3.79 18.91 -1.79
CA GLU A 103 4.34 19.98 -2.62
C GLU A 103 5.23 19.48 -3.75
N THR A 104 5.91 18.35 -3.54
CA THR A 104 6.91 17.81 -4.47
C THR A 104 6.51 16.49 -5.09
N GLU A 105 5.45 15.86 -4.59
CA GLU A 105 5.03 14.53 -5.01
C GLU A 105 3.57 14.50 -5.43
N GLU A 106 3.26 13.63 -6.38
CA GLU A 106 1.90 13.31 -6.80
C GLU A 106 1.65 11.85 -6.48
N LEU A 107 0.60 11.56 -5.70
CA LEU A 107 0.30 10.21 -5.24
C LEU A 107 -0.73 9.55 -6.16
N ILE A 108 -0.43 8.34 -6.62
CA ILE A 108 -1.32 7.55 -7.48
C ILE A 108 -1.53 6.20 -6.84
N PHE A 109 -2.79 5.84 -6.58
CA PHE A 109 -3.14 4.58 -5.94
C PHE A 109 -3.24 3.46 -6.96
N TYR A 110 -2.57 2.34 -6.68
CA TYR A 110 -2.66 1.12 -7.48
C TYR A 110 -3.37 0.06 -6.65
N VAL A 111 -4.61 -0.26 -7.04
CA VAL A 111 -5.48 -1.13 -6.26
C VAL A 111 -5.98 -2.26 -7.16
N GLY A 112 -5.87 -3.49 -6.66
CA GLY A 112 -6.32 -4.67 -7.39
C GLY A 112 -7.82 -4.92 -7.28
N GLU A 113 -8.46 -4.50 -6.19
CA GLU A 113 -9.86 -4.80 -5.92
C GLU A 113 -10.80 -3.71 -6.43
N LYS A 114 -11.76 -4.12 -7.26
CA LYS A 114 -12.75 -3.22 -7.85
C LYS A 114 -13.57 -2.44 -6.83
N ALA A 115 -13.98 -3.08 -5.75
CA ALA A 115 -14.81 -2.44 -4.72
C ALA A 115 -14.06 -1.30 -4.05
N THR A 116 -12.80 -1.51 -3.72
CA THR A 116 -11.95 -0.49 -3.11
C THR A 116 -11.74 0.68 -4.06
N ARG A 117 -11.43 0.39 -5.35
CA ARG A 117 -11.26 1.43 -6.38
C ARG A 117 -12.51 2.30 -6.51
N LYS A 118 -13.68 1.69 -6.50
CA LYS A 118 -14.95 2.41 -6.64
C LYS A 118 -15.17 3.38 -5.48
N SER A 119 -14.94 2.94 -4.25
CA SER A 119 -15.08 3.78 -3.06
C SER A 119 -14.11 4.98 -3.11
N TRP A 120 -12.88 4.73 -3.52
CA TRP A 120 -11.86 5.75 -3.54
C TRP A 120 -12.08 6.79 -4.64
N LYS A 121 -12.65 6.38 -5.76
CA LYS A 121 -13.03 7.32 -6.82
C LYS A 121 -14.05 8.33 -6.32
N LEU A 122 -14.94 7.93 -5.43
CA LEU A 122 -15.89 8.85 -4.83
C LEU A 122 -15.22 9.89 -3.95
N GLU A 123 -14.03 9.60 -3.43
CA GLU A 123 -13.23 10.54 -2.65
C GLU A 123 -12.32 11.42 -3.52
N GLY A 124 -12.39 11.30 -4.84
CA GLY A 124 -11.61 12.13 -5.74
C GLY A 124 -10.15 11.75 -5.88
N LEU A 125 -9.78 10.54 -5.48
CA LEU A 125 -8.41 10.06 -5.56
C LEU A 125 -8.09 9.50 -6.94
N LYS A 126 -6.81 9.55 -7.33
CA LYS A 126 -6.34 9.01 -8.61
C LYS A 126 -5.99 7.53 -8.50
N PHE A 127 -6.46 6.74 -9.48
CA PHE A 127 -6.24 5.30 -9.51
C PHE A 127 -5.82 4.81 -10.89
N THR A 128 -5.12 3.70 -10.89
CA THR A 128 -4.91 2.93 -12.11
C THR A 128 -5.02 1.42 -11.84
#